data_d2e68e0c2a9be3b8b4dc7687f845c235
#
_entry.id   d2e68e0c2a9be3b8b4dc7687f845c235
#
_cell.length_a   1.000
_cell.length_b   1.000
_cell.length_c   1.000
_cell.angle_alpha   90.00
_cell.angle_beta   90.00
_cell.angle_gamma   90.00
#
_symmetry.space_group_name_H-M   'P 1'
#
loop_
_entity.id
_entity.type
_entity.pdbx_description
1 polymer ?
#
loop_
_entity_poly.entity_id
_entity_poly.type
_entity_poly.pdbx_seq_one_letter_code
_entity_poly.pdbx_strand_id
1 'polypeptide(L)' 'VNNLSDFIFGLIRAVGIILLGWGVVQVGLSFQSHDPSQRSQGFLTLAGGIVITFAKEILDLITGG' A
#
# COMPACT_ATOMS: atom_id res chain seq x y z
N VAL A 1 -3.72 11.17 22.44
CA VAL A 1 -4.76 11.23 21.74
C VAL A 1 -4.55 11.58 20.27
N ASN A 2 -4.72 12.86 19.84
CA ASN A 2 -4.55 13.17 18.41
C ASN A 2 -3.12 12.91 17.94
N ASN A 3 -2.12 13.23 18.78
CA ASN A 3 -0.74 13.01 18.42
C ASN A 3 -0.42 11.53 18.25
N LEU A 4 -1.00 10.70 19.10
CA LEU A 4 -0.79 9.26 19.02
C LEU A 4 -1.45 8.69 17.76
N SER A 5 -2.66 9.15 17.44
CA SER A 5 -3.35 8.72 16.22
C SER A 5 -2.56 9.12 14.98
N ASP A 6 -2.07 10.35 14.94
CA ASP A 6 -1.27 10.83 13.81
C ASP A 6 0.01 10.01 13.65
N PHE A 7 0.65 9.65 14.76
CA PHE A 7 1.85 8.84 14.73
C PHE A 7 1.54 7.45 14.16
N ILE A 8 0.45 6.83 14.62
CA ILE A 8 0.06 5.50 14.14
C ILE A 8 -0.27 5.54 12.66
N PHE A 9 -1.04 6.52 12.21
CA PHE A 9 -1.37 6.65 10.80
C PHE A 9 -0.15 6.95 9.94
N GLY A 10 0.82 7.68 10.49
CA GLY A 10 2.09 7.90 9.81
C GLY A 10 2.85 6.61 9.59
N LEU A 11 2.86 5.73 10.59
CA LEU A 11 3.49 4.41 10.47
C LEU A 11 2.78 3.56 9.43
N ILE A 12 1.45 3.56 9.45
CA ILE A 12 0.66 2.79 8.49
C ILE A 12 0.95 3.28 7.07
N ARG A 13 1.01 4.59 6.88
CA ARG A 13 1.31 5.15 5.57
C ARG A 13 2.71 4.77 5.09
N ALA A 14 3.69 4.78 6.00
CA ALA A 14 5.05 4.38 5.66
C ALA A 14 5.09 2.92 5.20
N VAL A 15 4.38 2.04 5.90
CA VAL A 15 4.26 0.63 5.50
C VAL A 15 3.63 0.53 4.12
N GLY A 16 2.58 1.31 3.86
CA GLY A 16 1.93 1.32 2.56
C GLY A 16 2.86 1.73 1.43
N ILE A 17 3.68 2.76 1.66
CA ILE A 17 4.64 3.22 0.68
C ILE A 17 5.70 2.16 0.41
N ILE A 18 6.18 1.49 1.46
CA ILE A 18 7.14 0.39 1.31
C ILE A 18 6.53 -0.73 0.48
N LEU A 19 5.28 -1.08 0.76
CA LEU A 19 4.58 -2.11 -0.02
C LEU A 19 4.40 -1.69 -1.48
N LEU A 20 4.11 -0.42 -1.72
CA LEU A 20 4.01 0.09 -3.09
C LEU A 20 5.33 -0.10 -3.83
N GLY A 21 6.44 0.28 -3.19
CA GLY A 21 7.76 0.10 -3.80
C GLY A 21 8.04 -1.36 -4.10
N TRP A 22 7.75 -2.24 -3.16
CA TRP A 22 7.94 -3.67 -3.37
C TRP A 22 7.06 -4.20 -4.50
N GLY A 23 5.80 -3.76 -4.55
CA GLY A 23 4.90 -4.16 -5.63
C GLY A 23 5.40 -3.75 -7.00
N VAL A 24 5.93 -2.54 -7.12
CA VAL A 24 6.51 -2.06 -8.37
C VAL A 24 7.69 -2.95 -8.77
N VAL A 25 8.55 -3.30 -7.82
CA VAL A 25 9.68 -4.18 -8.09
C VAL A 25 9.19 -5.54 -8.58
N GLN A 26 8.16 -6.10 -7.92
CA GLN A 26 7.62 -7.40 -8.31
C GLN A 26 7.06 -7.37 -9.74
N VAL A 27 6.33 -6.31 -10.08
CA VAL A 27 5.78 -6.18 -11.43
C VAL A 27 6.92 -6.06 -12.45
N GLY A 28 7.93 -5.26 -12.15
CA GLY A 28 9.09 -5.12 -13.03
C GLY A 28 9.81 -6.44 -13.24
N LEU A 29 10.02 -7.19 -12.18
CA LEU A 29 10.66 -8.50 -12.27
C LEU A 29 9.82 -9.49 -13.07
N SER A 30 8.48 -9.40 -12.94
CA SER A 30 7.59 -10.28 -13.68
C SER A 30 7.67 -10.04 -15.19
N PHE A 31 7.85 -8.79 -15.60
CA PHE A 31 8.04 -8.48 -17.01
C PHE A 31 9.35 -9.07 -17.52
N GLN A 32 10.38 -9.02 -16.69
CA GLN A 32 11.68 -9.54 -17.06
C GLN A 32 11.69 -11.07 -17.14
N SER A 33 11.00 -11.73 -16.21
CA SER A 33 10.98 -13.20 -16.14
C SER A 33 9.80 -13.81 -16.89
N HIS A 34 8.87 -12.98 -17.35
CA HIS A 34 7.65 -13.44 -18.04
C HIS A 34 6.83 -14.39 -17.19
N ASP A 35 6.73 -14.10 -15.87
CA ASP A 35 5.99 -14.93 -14.94
C ASP A 35 4.65 -14.28 -14.62
N PRO A 36 3.51 -14.83 -15.14
CA PRO A 36 2.20 -14.21 -14.86
C PRO A 36 1.80 -14.29 -13.40
N SER A 37 2.22 -15.34 -12.67
CA SER A 37 1.92 -15.43 -11.24
C SER A 37 2.55 -14.30 -10.44
N GLN A 38 3.81 -14.00 -10.73
CA GLN A 38 4.53 -12.92 -10.06
C GLN A 38 3.91 -11.57 -10.40
N ARG A 39 3.43 -11.41 -11.64
CA ARG A 39 2.75 -10.18 -12.05
C ARG A 39 1.46 -9.97 -11.25
N SER A 40 0.65 -11.02 -11.11
CA SER A 40 -0.57 -10.95 -10.33
C SER A 40 -0.29 -10.59 -8.88
N GLN A 41 0.70 -11.21 -8.27
CA GLN A 41 1.10 -10.91 -6.90
C GLN A 41 1.59 -9.47 -6.77
N GLY A 42 2.33 -8.98 -7.76
CA GLY A 42 2.78 -7.60 -7.78
C GLY A 42 1.63 -6.61 -7.80
N PHE A 43 0.63 -6.86 -8.64
CA PHE A 43 -0.54 -6.00 -8.68
C PHE A 43 -1.33 -6.03 -7.38
N LEU A 44 -1.46 -7.20 -6.76
CA LEU A 44 -2.14 -7.30 -5.47
C LEU A 44 -1.37 -6.55 -4.39
N THR A 45 -0.06 -6.65 -4.38
CA THR A 45 0.78 -5.91 -3.44
C THR A 45 0.65 -4.41 -3.65
N LEU A 46 0.61 -3.96 -4.90
CA LEU A 46 0.39 -2.55 -5.21
C LEU A 46 -0.96 -2.07 -4.71
N ALA A 47 -2.02 -2.85 -4.97
CA ALA A 47 -3.36 -2.49 -4.51
C ALA A 47 -3.40 -2.40 -2.99
N GLY A 48 -2.81 -3.37 -2.29
CA GLY A 48 -2.73 -3.35 -0.84
C GLY A 48 -1.98 -2.14 -0.33
N GLY A 49 -0.86 -1.81 -0.97
CA GLY A 49 -0.07 -0.64 -0.59
C GLY A 49 -0.85 0.65 -0.75
N ILE A 50 -1.62 0.78 -1.83
CA ILE A 50 -2.45 1.96 -2.05
C ILE A 50 -3.51 2.08 -0.96
N VAL A 51 -4.20 0.98 -0.65
CA VAL A 51 -5.23 0.98 0.39
C VAL A 51 -4.62 1.38 1.74
N ILE A 52 -3.47 0.80 2.09
CA ILE A 52 -2.82 1.11 3.36
C ILE A 52 -2.33 2.56 3.39
N THR A 53 -1.77 3.05 2.29
CA THR A 53 -1.28 4.42 2.22
C THR A 53 -2.40 5.42 2.44
N PHE A 54 -3.60 5.14 1.94
CA PHE A 54 -4.74 6.03 2.07
C PHE A 54 -5.73 5.56 3.14
N ALA A 55 -5.27 4.74 4.10
CA ALA A 55 -6.15 4.18 5.13
C ALA A 55 -6.83 5.28 5.94
N LYS A 56 -6.10 6.34 6.30
CA LYS A 56 -6.67 7.43 7.09
C LYS A 56 -7.76 8.16 6.30
N GLU A 57 -7.51 8.43 5.04
CA GLU A 57 -8.46 9.11 4.19
C GLU A 57 -9.73 8.28 4.01
N ILE A 58 -9.58 6.96 3.87
CA ILE A 58 -10.72 6.06 3.76
C ILE A 58 -11.54 6.07 5.06
N LEU A 59 -10.86 6.00 6.20
CA LEU A 59 -11.54 6.05 7.50
C LEU A 59 -12.27 7.36 7.70
N ASP A 60 -11.64 8.48 7.34
CA ASP A 60 -12.26 9.79 7.45
C ASP A 60 -13.53 9.86 6.61
N LEU A 61 -13.49 9.28 5.41
CA LEU A 61 -14.66 9.26 4.54
C LEU A 61 -15.79 8.45 5.15
N ILE A 62 -15.46 7.28 5.73
CA ILE A 62 -16.46 6.41 6.35
C ILE A 62 -17.08 7.06 7.58
N THR A 63 -16.24 7.68 8.41
CA THR A 63 -16.73 8.31 9.63
C THR A 63 -17.37 9.68 9.42
N GLY A 64 -17.26 10.20 8.20
CA GLY A 64 -17.86 11.48 7.86
C GLY A 64 -17.08 12.67 8.39
N GLY A 65 -15.87 12.45 8.83
CA GLY A 65 -15.07 13.54 9.41
C GLY A 65 -13.68 13.66 8.84
#